data_6321fb2b8a12c55ae23da70318466172
#
_entry.id   6321fb2b8a12c55ae23da70318466172
#
_cell.length_a   1.000
_cell.length_b   1.000
_cell.length_c   1.000
_cell.angle_alpha   90.00
_cell.angle_beta   90.00
_cell.angle_gamma   90.00
#
_symmetry.space_group_name_H-M   'P 1'
#
loop_
_entity.id
_entity.type
_entity.pdbx_description
1 polymer ?
#
loop_
_entity_poly.entity_id
_entity_poly.type
_entity_poly.pdbx_seq_one_letter_code
_entity_poly.pdbx_strand_id
1 'polypeptide(L)'
;MKQKLITFILIVCSFSSVTLLPSCVSPKEVLYIQDVSADSKEKLKNNYQTTIQKDDQLYISVSSKQPELTAPFAVSEMGTTGNNNTNKPKGYLVDVNGDIVLPVIGKMKASGKTCSQLASDIASSLKRNDYISDASVNVQIMNFKFSVIGEVNKPGTYSIE
;
A
#
# COMPACT_ATOMS: atom_id res chain seq x y z
N MET A 1 72.72 20.70 18.66
CA MET A 1 71.42 21.30 18.19
C MET A 1 70.54 20.29 17.47
N LYS A 2 71.02 19.50 16.53
CA LYS A 2 70.22 18.55 15.74
C LYS A 2 69.47 17.49 16.58
N GLN A 3 70.11 16.99 17.67
CA GLN A 3 69.49 15.96 18.50
C GLN A 3 68.26 16.45 19.30
N LYS A 4 68.30 17.67 19.80
CA LYS A 4 67.15 18.30 20.47
C LYS A 4 65.97 18.57 19.51
N LEU A 5 66.31 18.87 18.26
CA LEU A 5 65.27 19.09 17.22
C LEU A 5 64.57 17.78 16.87
N ILE A 6 65.29 16.68 16.76
CA ILE A 6 64.77 15.35 16.48
C ILE A 6 63.81 14.89 17.62
N THR A 7 64.21 15.09 18.87
CA THR A 7 63.44 14.75 20.04
C THR A 7 62.14 15.56 20.09
N PHE A 8 62.19 16.84 19.73
CA PHE A 8 61.03 17.70 19.69
C PHE A 8 60.03 17.26 18.60
N ILE A 9 60.49 16.88 17.41
CA ILE A 9 59.66 16.35 16.30
C ILE A 9 59.00 15.05 16.69
N LEU A 10 59.70 14.13 17.39
CA LEU A 10 59.13 12.86 17.86
C LEU A 10 58.04 13.07 18.91
N ILE A 11 58.19 14.05 19.80
CA ILE A 11 57.17 14.39 20.80
C ILE A 11 55.91 14.97 20.11
N VAL A 12 56.10 15.84 19.14
CA VAL A 12 54.97 16.46 18.39
C VAL A 12 54.23 15.41 17.56
N CYS A 13 54.92 14.47 16.90
CA CYS A 13 54.31 13.36 16.19
C CYS A 13 53.53 12.42 17.11
N SER A 14 54.10 12.12 18.30
CA SER A 14 53.40 11.28 19.30
C SER A 14 52.14 11.94 19.84
N PHE A 15 52.17 13.25 20.05
CA PHE A 15 50.99 14.00 20.52
C PHE A 15 49.93 14.13 19.45
N SER A 16 50.31 14.26 18.19
CA SER A 16 49.39 14.30 17.03
C SER A 16 48.66 12.96 16.80
N SER A 17 49.29 11.84 17.13
CA SER A 17 48.72 10.50 16.97
C SER A 17 47.57 10.20 17.96
N VAL A 18 47.56 10.85 19.11
CA VAL A 18 46.53 10.64 20.17
C VAL A 18 45.22 11.36 19.85
N THR A 19 45.23 12.41 19.01
CA THR A 19 44.02 13.21 18.69
C THR A 19 43.19 12.65 17.56
N LEU A 20 43.59 11.55 16.91
CA LEU A 20 42.92 10.99 15.72
C LEU A 20 41.97 9.83 16.02
N LEU A 21 41.63 9.57 17.29
CA LEU A 21 40.74 8.46 17.67
C LEU A 21 39.47 8.87 18.43
N PRO A 22 38.63 9.80 17.97
CA PRO A 22 37.27 9.90 18.45
C PRO A 22 36.33 9.38 17.40
N SER A 23 36.16 8.07 17.29
CA SER A 23 35.07 7.49 16.55
C SER A 23 34.29 6.49 17.42
N CYS A 24 33.68 7.01 18.46
CA CYS A 24 32.59 6.27 19.14
C CYS A 24 31.29 6.90 18.76
N VAL A 25 30.63 6.35 17.74
CA VAL A 25 29.23 6.62 17.48
C VAL A 25 28.43 6.02 18.64
N SER A 26 27.66 6.84 19.32
CA SER A 26 26.80 6.40 20.41
C SER A 26 25.79 5.38 19.89
N PRO A 27 25.59 4.22 20.55
CA PRO A 27 24.57 3.23 20.16
C PRO A 27 23.16 3.82 20.09
N LYS A 28 22.92 4.96 20.75
CA LYS A 28 21.64 5.67 20.69
C LYS A 28 21.31 6.25 19.32
N GLU A 29 22.29 6.51 18.48
CA GLU A 29 22.04 7.08 17.13
C GLU A 29 21.77 6.00 16.07
N VAL A 30 22.02 4.72 16.40
CA VAL A 30 21.87 3.60 15.46
C VAL A 30 20.58 2.81 15.69
N LEU A 31 19.94 2.96 16.81
CA LEU A 31 18.71 2.24 17.11
C LEU A 31 17.50 2.97 16.52
N TYR A 32 16.79 2.32 15.61
CA TYR A 32 15.62 2.85 14.90
C TYR A 32 14.39 3.08 15.80
N ILE A 33 14.34 2.50 16.99
CA ILE A 33 13.18 2.57 17.88
C ILE A 33 13.68 2.93 19.28
N GLN A 34 13.83 4.23 19.57
CA GLN A 34 14.37 4.72 20.84
C GLN A 34 13.29 5.28 21.78
N ASP A 35 12.12 5.64 21.24
CA ASP A 35 11.06 6.34 21.95
C ASP A 35 9.93 5.41 22.42
N VAL A 36 10.09 4.10 22.29
CA VAL A 36 9.11 3.14 22.77
C VAL A 36 9.43 2.80 24.23
N SER A 37 8.76 3.47 25.16
CA SER A 37 8.75 2.99 26.54
C SER A 37 7.93 1.70 26.59
N ALA A 38 8.44 0.68 27.31
CA ALA A 38 7.77 -0.62 27.46
C ALA A 38 6.33 -0.53 28.03
N ASP A 39 5.93 0.64 28.48
CA ASP A 39 4.63 0.92 29.10
C ASP A 39 3.73 1.85 28.27
N SER A 40 4.17 2.23 27.08
CA SER A 40 3.33 2.99 26.14
C SER A 40 2.26 2.07 25.54
N LYS A 41 1.20 1.83 26.28
CA LYS A 41 -0.05 1.29 25.76
C LYS A 41 -0.73 2.35 24.93
N GLU A 42 -0.17 2.62 23.74
CA GLU A 42 -0.90 3.38 22.74
C GLU A 42 -2.12 2.57 22.36
N LYS A 43 -3.31 3.03 22.77
CA LYS A 43 -4.56 2.48 22.27
C LYS A 43 -4.54 2.70 20.77
N LEU A 44 -4.13 1.69 20.02
CA LEU A 44 -4.37 1.63 18.58
C LEU A 44 -5.85 1.94 18.39
N LYS A 45 -6.16 3.13 17.91
CA LYS A 45 -7.50 3.41 17.39
C LYS A 45 -7.64 2.47 16.18
N ASN A 46 -8.24 1.30 16.45
CA ASN A 46 -8.50 0.24 15.46
C ASN A 46 -9.52 0.70 14.40
N ASN A 47 -9.32 1.86 13.83
CA ASN A 47 -10.07 2.36 12.70
C ASN A 47 -9.19 2.37 11.44
N TYR A 48 -8.36 1.31 11.30
CA TYR A 48 -7.57 1.13 10.11
C TYR A 48 -8.49 0.60 8.99
N GLN A 49 -9.19 1.52 8.35
CA GLN A 49 -9.94 1.20 7.14
C GLN A 49 -9.02 1.39 5.95
N THR A 50 -8.75 0.28 5.26
CA THR A 50 -7.99 0.32 4.01
C THR A 50 -8.73 1.20 3.00
N THR A 51 -8.04 2.20 2.48
CA THR A 51 -8.54 3.08 1.42
C THR A 51 -7.99 2.64 0.07
N ILE A 52 -8.83 2.75 -0.94
CA ILE A 52 -8.48 2.46 -2.33
C ILE A 52 -7.41 3.43 -2.80
N GLN A 53 -6.36 2.91 -3.42
CA GLN A 53 -5.24 3.66 -3.97
C GLN A 53 -5.30 3.70 -5.50
N LYS A 54 -4.47 4.54 -6.11
CA LYS A 54 -4.20 4.49 -7.55
C LYS A 54 -3.52 3.17 -7.89
N ASP A 55 -3.77 2.66 -9.07
CA ASP A 55 -3.27 1.37 -9.57
C ASP A 55 -3.84 0.14 -8.84
N ASP A 56 -4.79 0.33 -7.92
CA ASP A 56 -5.52 -0.79 -7.34
C ASP A 56 -6.44 -1.44 -8.38
N GLN A 57 -6.55 -2.74 -8.29
CA GLN A 57 -7.50 -3.53 -9.06
C GLN A 57 -8.68 -3.92 -8.17
N LEU A 58 -9.88 -3.49 -8.55
CA LEU A 58 -11.09 -3.68 -7.77
C LEU A 58 -11.99 -4.74 -8.41
N TYR A 59 -12.43 -5.70 -7.62
CA TYR A 59 -13.53 -6.55 -7.98
C TYR A 59 -14.83 -5.88 -7.54
N ILE A 60 -15.72 -5.63 -8.47
CA ILE A 60 -17.03 -4.99 -8.22
C ILE A 60 -18.10 -5.92 -8.73
N SER A 61 -18.97 -6.38 -7.83
CA SER A 61 -20.14 -7.16 -8.19
C SER A 61 -21.40 -6.39 -7.84
N VAL A 62 -22.32 -6.36 -8.79
CA VAL A 62 -23.64 -5.74 -8.65
C VAL A 62 -24.67 -6.84 -8.72
N SER A 63 -25.58 -6.89 -7.77
CA SER A 63 -26.71 -7.81 -7.74
C SER A 63 -28.03 -7.08 -7.55
N SER A 64 -29.09 -7.58 -8.15
CA SER A 64 -30.44 -7.03 -8.12
C SER A 64 -31.44 -8.19 -8.21
N LYS A 65 -32.70 -7.92 -7.89
CA LYS A 65 -33.82 -8.87 -8.11
C LYS A 65 -34.05 -9.16 -9.59
N GLN A 66 -33.58 -8.26 -10.47
CA GLN A 66 -33.69 -8.38 -11.93
C GLN A 66 -32.25 -8.65 -12.51
N PRO A 67 -31.89 -9.91 -12.73
CA PRO A 67 -30.52 -10.27 -13.19
C PRO A 67 -30.15 -9.64 -14.54
N GLU A 68 -31.11 -9.40 -15.41
CA GLU A 68 -30.87 -8.81 -16.73
C GLU A 68 -30.23 -7.41 -16.62
N LEU A 69 -30.61 -6.63 -15.60
CA LEU A 69 -30.08 -5.28 -15.37
C LEU A 69 -28.64 -5.29 -14.84
N THR A 70 -28.21 -6.40 -14.26
CA THR A 70 -26.86 -6.54 -13.72
C THR A 70 -25.86 -7.10 -14.73
N ALA A 71 -26.33 -7.64 -15.85
CA ALA A 71 -25.50 -8.25 -16.90
C ALA A 71 -24.35 -7.34 -17.39
N PRO A 72 -24.52 -6.01 -17.58
CA PRO A 72 -23.42 -5.13 -17.97
C PRO A 72 -22.31 -5.00 -16.92
N PHE A 73 -22.61 -5.27 -15.65
CA PHE A 73 -21.67 -5.19 -14.53
C PHE A 73 -21.04 -6.55 -14.21
N ALA A 74 -21.61 -7.63 -14.74
CA ALA A 74 -20.91 -8.89 -14.75
C ALA A 74 -19.60 -8.65 -15.52
N VAL A 75 -18.46 -8.60 -14.81
CA VAL A 75 -17.14 -8.54 -15.45
C VAL A 75 -16.95 -9.86 -16.13
N SER A 76 -17.61 -9.97 -17.29
CA SER A 76 -17.58 -11.16 -18.09
C SER A 76 -16.15 -11.45 -18.51
N GLU A 77 -15.80 -12.67 -18.42
CA GLU A 77 -14.66 -13.34 -19.07
C GLU A 77 -14.67 -13.15 -20.61
N MET A 78 -15.27 -12.06 -21.11
CA MET A 78 -15.43 -11.81 -22.53
C MET A 78 -14.19 -11.16 -23.10
N GLY A 79 -13.26 -12.00 -23.50
CA GLY A 79 -12.16 -11.60 -24.34
C GLY A 79 -10.85 -12.28 -24.04
N THR A 80 -10.81 -13.60 -24.15
CA THR A 80 -9.59 -14.21 -24.70
C THR A 80 -9.94 -15.56 -25.31
N THR A 81 -10.06 -15.59 -26.63
CA THR A 81 -9.80 -16.76 -27.46
C THR A 81 -8.33 -17.11 -27.25
N GLY A 82 -8.00 -17.83 -26.20
CA GLY A 82 -6.64 -18.24 -25.87
C GLY A 82 -6.64 -19.12 -24.66
N ASN A 83 -6.24 -20.39 -24.87
CA ASN A 83 -6.10 -21.47 -23.91
C ASN A 83 -5.26 -21.13 -22.68
N ASN A 84 -5.81 -20.40 -21.70
CA ASN A 84 -5.22 -20.36 -20.37
C ASN A 84 -6.33 -20.38 -19.33
N ASN A 85 -6.42 -21.49 -18.60
CA ASN A 85 -7.27 -21.73 -17.45
C ASN A 85 -6.93 -20.80 -16.26
N THR A 86 -7.12 -19.52 -16.41
CA THR A 86 -7.11 -18.59 -15.27
C THR A 86 -8.51 -17.98 -15.14
N ASN A 87 -9.38 -18.69 -14.42
CA ASN A 87 -10.69 -18.18 -13.97
C ASN A 87 -10.52 -17.04 -12.94
N LYS A 88 -9.65 -16.09 -13.21
CA LYS A 88 -9.54 -14.89 -12.36
C LYS A 88 -10.50 -13.83 -12.90
N PRO A 89 -11.44 -13.35 -12.08
CA PRO A 89 -12.31 -12.27 -12.49
C PRO A 89 -11.46 -11.04 -12.85
N LYS A 90 -11.72 -10.45 -13.99
CA LYS A 90 -11.03 -9.25 -14.44
C LYS A 90 -11.56 -8.06 -13.65
N GLY A 91 -10.73 -7.48 -12.77
CA GLY A 91 -11.11 -6.33 -11.96
C GLY A 91 -11.13 -5.01 -12.73
N TYR A 92 -11.71 -3.99 -12.14
CA TYR A 92 -11.64 -2.59 -12.59
C TYR A 92 -10.36 -1.95 -12.07
N LEU A 93 -9.56 -1.37 -12.96
CA LEU A 93 -8.32 -0.68 -12.59
C LEU A 93 -8.63 0.76 -12.17
N VAL A 94 -8.08 1.18 -11.05
CA VAL A 94 -8.08 2.59 -10.61
C VAL A 94 -7.01 3.34 -11.40
N ASP A 95 -7.40 4.34 -12.18
CA ASP A 95 -6.49 5.09 -13.04
C ASP A 95 -5.55 6.01 -12.25
N VAL A 96 -4.60 6.63 -12.95
CA VAL A 96 -3.62 7.58 -12.37
C VAL A 96 -4.29 8.82 -11.75
N ASN A 97 -5.51 9.13 -12.14
CA ASN A 97 -6.32 10.20 -11.55
C ASN A 97 -7.08 9.72 -10.31
N GLY A 98 -7.09 8.40 -10.05
CA GLY A 98 -7.80 7.75 -8.96
C GLY A 98 -9.27 7.50 -9.28
N ASP A 99 -9.61 7.35 -10.55
CA ASP A 99 -10.97 7.09 -11.03
C ASP A 99 -11.09 5.67 -11.59
N ILE A 100 -12.29 5.14 -11.57
CA ILE A 100 -12.65 3.89 -12.25
C ILE A 100 -13.70 4.20 -13.33
N VAL A 101 -13.74 3.36 -14.36
CA VAL A 101 -14.76 3.45 -15.42
C VAL A 101 -15.66 2.24 -15.30
N LEU A 102 -16.94 2.49 -14.99
CA LEU A 102 -17.97 1.47 -14.86
C LEU A 102 -18.91 1.52 -16.10
N PRO A 103 -19.37 0.36 -16.58
CA PRO A 103 -20.42 0.36 -17.60
C PRO A 103 -21.66 1.10 -17.04
N VAL A 104 -22.41 1.72 -17.92
CA VAL A 104 -23.65 2.44 -17.62
C VAL A 104 -23.47 3.72 -16.80
N ILE A 105 -22.65 3.68 -15.72
CA ILE A 105 -22.43 4.83 -14.82
C ILE A 105 -21.36 5.78 -15.40
N GLY A 106 -20.36 5.22 -16.10
CA GLY A 106 -19.23 5.99 -16.59
C GLY A 106 -18.11 6.14 -15.55
N LYS A 107 -17.45 7.30 -15.57
CA LYS A 107 -16.29 7.60 -14.74
C LYS A 107 -16.68 8.00 -13.33
N MET A 108 -16.02 7.39 -12.31
CA MET A 108 -16.29 7.64 -10.89
C MET A 108 -15.01 7.66 -10.07
N LYS A 109 -14.92 8.58 -9.11
CA LYS A 109 -13.80 8.68 -8.15
C LYS A 109 -13.81 7.51 -7.19
N ALA A 110 -12.68 6.77 -7.14
CA ALA A 110 -12.48 5.61 -6.25
C ALA A 110 -11.37 5.87 -5.22
N SER A 111 -10.26 6.47 -5.61
CA SER A 111 -9.12 6.69 -4.74
C SER A 111 -9.46 7.55 -3.51
N GLY A 112 -8.95 7.15 -2.35
CA GLY A 112 -9.19 7.79 -1.05
C GLY A 112 -10.48 7.36 -0.36
N LYS A 113 -11.32 6.58 -1.03
CA LYS A 113 -12.53 6.01 -0.43
C LYS A 113 -12.26 4.61 0.11
N THR A 114 -13.06 4.18 1.08
CA THR A 114 -13.11 2.76 1.46
C THR A 114 -13.94 1.96 0.45
N CYS A 115 -13.74 0.64 0.41
CA CYS A 115 -14.58 -0.23 -0.43
C CYS A 115 -16.07 -0.06 -0.15
N SER A 116 -16.43 0.12 1.12
CA SER A 116 -17.81 0.33 1.55
C SER A 116 -18.39 1.66 1.06
N GLN A 117 -17.60 2.74 1.11
CA GLN A 117 -18.00 4.06 0.58
C GLN A 117 -18.20 4.01 -0.93
N LEU A 118 -17.26 3.38 -1.66
CA LEU A 118 -17.37 3.24 -3.10
C LEU A 118 -18.59 2.40 -3.49
N ALA A 119 -18.86 1.30 -2.77
CA ALA A 119 -20.05 0.47 -3.00
C ALA A 119 -21.35 1.28 -2.83
N SER A 120 -21.42 2.11 -1.77
CA SER A 120 -22.57 2.98 -1.52
C SER A 120 -22.75 4.04 -2.62
N ASP A 121 -21.66 4.63 -3.10
CA ASP A 121 -21.68 5.64 -4.17
C ASP A 121 -22.15 5.03 -5.51
N ILE A 122 -21.70 3.82 -5.82
CA ILE A 122 -22.14 3.08 -7.02
C ILE A 122 -23.64 2.78 -6.92
N ALA A 123 -24.09 2.21 -5.79
CA ALA A 123 -25.51 1.90 -5.58
C ALA A 123 -26.39 3.15 -5.68
N SER A 124 -25.94 4.26 -5.09
CA SER A 124 -26.65 5.55 -5.16
C SER A 124 -26.70 6.11 -6.58
N SER A 125 -25.62 5.94 -7.36
CA SER A 125 -25.59 6.35 -8.78
C SER A 125 -26.54 5.51 -9.63
N LEU A 126 -26.57 4.20 -9.43
CA LEU A 126 -27.48 3.30 -10.15
C LEU A 126 -28.95 3.65 -9.88
N LYS A 127 -29.27 3.94 -8.62
CA LYS A 127 -30.62 4.34 -8.20
C LYS A 127 -30.99 5.72 -8.74
N ARG A 128 -30.11 6.70 -8.67
CA ARG A 128 -30.38 8.08 -9.09
C ARG A 128 -30.59 8.21 -10.59
N ASN A 129 -29.89 7.39 -11.36
CA ASN A 129 -30.01 7.36 -12.82
C ASN A 129 -31.10 6.39 -13.33
N ASP A 130 -31.89 5.86 -12.42
CA ASP A 130 -33.06 4.98 -12.71
C ASP A 130 -32.69 3.67 -13.43
N TYR A 131 -31.41 3.21 -13.27
CA TYR A 131 -30.96 1.97 -13.87
C TYR A 131 -31.37 0.74 -13.05
N ILE A 132 -31.06 0.77 -11.74
CA ILE A 132 -31.36 -0.33 -10.82
C ILE A 132 -31.74 0.28 -9.47
N SER A 133 -32.99 0.12 -9.06
CA SER A 133 -33.52 0.70 -7.82
C SER A 133 -33.12 -0.08 -6.57
N ASP A 134 -32.87 -1.40 -6.71
CA ASP A 134 -32.57 -2.36 -5.63
C ASP A 134 -31.16 -2.93 -5.72
N ALA A 135 -30.23 -2.17 -6.31
CA ALA A 135 -28.85 -2.60 -6.48
C ALA A 135 -28.16 -2.86 -5.14
N SER A 136 -27.62 -4.06 -4.98
CA SER A 136 -26.66 -4.40 -3.93
C SER A 136 -25.27 -4.49 -4.57
N VAL A 137 -24.33 -3.69 -4.07
CA VAL A 137 -22.98 -3.57 -4.62
C VAL A 137 -21.97 -4.05 -3.62
N ASN A 138 -21.07 -4.92 -4.06
CA ASN A 138 -19.90 -5.36 -3.27
C ASN A 138 -18.62 -4.95 -4.00
N VAL A 139 -17.66 -4.37 -3.25
CA VAL A 139 -16.37 -3.92 -3.75
C VAL A 139 -15.26 -4.55 -2.93
N GLN A 140 -14.27 -5.12 -3.60
CA GLN A 140 -13.10 -5.75 -2.98
C GLN A 140 -11.83 -5.35 -3.74
N ILE A 141 -10.72 -5.16 -3.01
CA ILE A 141 -9.39 -4.93 -3.61
C ILE A 141 -8.78 -6.29 -3.93
N MET A 142 -8.39 -6.51 -5.19
CA MET A 142 -7.88 -7.80 -5.68
C MET A 142 -6.36 -7.95 -5.56
N ASN A 143 -5.61 -6.83 -5.61
CA ASN A 143 -4.15 -6.81 -5.66
C ASN A 143 -3.52 -6.38 -4.34
N PHE A 144 -4.13 -6.78 -3.22
CA PHE A 144 -3.57 -6.44 -1.92
C PHE A 144 -2.19 -7.06 -1.74
N LYS A 145 -1.17 -6.20 -1.58
CA LYS A 145 0.23 -6.62 -1.39
C LYS A 145 0.72 -6.14 -0.03
N PHE A 146 1.52 -6.96 0.63
CA PHE A 146 2.23 -6.59 1.85
C PHE A 146 3.70 -6.96 1.72
N SER A 147 4.57 -6.15 2.30
CA SER A 147 6.01 -6.39 2.31
C SER A 147 6.46 -6.82 3.69
N VAL A 148 7.17 -7.92 3.75
CA VAL A 148 7.80 -8.43 4.97
C VAL A 148 9.27 -8.02 4.93
N ILE A 149 9.69 -7.21 5.91
CA ILE A 149 11.05 -6.67 6.02
C ILE A 149 11.59 -7.02 7.40
N GLY A 150 12.90 -7.29 7.49
CA GLY A 150 13.60 -7.56 8.74
C GLY A 150 14.19 -8.96 8.82
N GLU A 151 14.54 -9.40 10.03
CA GLU A 151 15.13 -10.70 10.36
C GLU A 151 14.08 -11.83 10.25
N VAL A 152 13.65 -12.13 9.02
CA VAL A 152 12.69 -13.20 8.71
C VAL A 152 13.28 -14.18 7.70
N ASN A 153 12.81 -15.43 7.72
CA ASN A 153 13.32 -16.49 6.83
C ASN A 153 13.19 -16.17 5.34
N LYS A 154 12.16 -15.42 4.95
CA LYS A 154 11.92 -15.03 3.56
C LYS A 154 11.38 -13.60 3.51
N PRO A 155 12.26 -12.59 3.46
CA PRO A 155 11.84 -11.22 3.20
C PRO A 155 11.34 -11.07 1.77
N GLY A 156 10.32 -10.23 1.54
CA GLY A 156 9.79 -10.01 0.21
C GLY A 156 8.39 -9.42 0.21
N THR A 157 7.87 -9.16 -0.98
CA THR A 157 6.49 -8.70 -1.17
C THR A 157 5.61 -9.88 -1.55
N TYR A 158 4.52 -10.04 -0.82
CA TYR A 158 3.52 -11.08 -1.00
C TYR A 158 2.20 -10.47 -1.42
N SER A 159 1.46 -11.15 -2.31
CA SER A 159 0.08 -10.81 -2.65
C SER A 159 -0.88 -11.77 -1.96
N ILE A 160 -1.97 -11.24 -1.44
CA ILE A 160 -3.11 -12.03 -0.95
C ILE A 160 -4.11 -12.11 -2.11
N GLU A 161 -4.47 -13.33 -2.48
CA GLU A 161 -5.50 -13.63 -3.50
C GLU A 161 -6.79 -14.06 -2.82
#